data_d702a98415d3aac9b6067c8c8b3e5d6c
#
_entry.id   d702a98415d3aac9b6067c8c8b3e5d6c
#
_cell.length_a   1.000
_cell.length_b   1.000
_cell.length_c   1.000
_cell.angle_alpha   90.00
_cell.angle_beta   90.00
_cell.angle_gamma   90.00
#
_symmetry.space_group_name_H-M   'P 1'
#
loop_
_entity.id
_entity.type
_entity.pdbx_description
1 polymer ?
#
loop_
_entity_poly.entity_id
_entity_poly.type
_entity_poly.pdbx_seq_one_letter_code
_entity_poly.pdbx_strand_id
1 'polypeptide(L)'
;MKWLKQLQSLHTKLVIVYVLLIIIGMQIIGLYFTNSLEKELLDNFKKNITQYAKQLDVNIEKVYKDKDKGSVNAQKDIQDLLNEYANRQEIGEIRFIDKDQIIMATTKQSNRGLINQKVNDGSVQKALSLGQTNDHMVLKDYGSGKERVWVYNIPVKVDKQTIGDIYIESKINDVYNQLNNINQIFIVGTAISLFITVILGFFIARTITKPITDMRNQTVEMSKGNYTQRVKIYGNDEIGELALAFNNLSKRVQEAQANTESEKRRLDSVITHMSDGILATDRRGRVRIANDMALKMLGLAKEDVIG
;
A
#
# COMPACT_ATOMS: atom_id res chain seq x y z
N MET A 1 -19.56 -22.81 7.85
CA MET A 1 -20.42 -22.34 6.73
C MET A 1 -21.06 -20.94 6.89
N LYS A 2 -21.27 -20.39 8.10
CA LYS A 2 -21.79 -19.01 8.29
C LYS A 2 -20.83 -17.90 7.79
N TRP A 3 -19.52 -18.09 7.91
CA TRP A 3 -18.49 -17.12 7.46
C TRP A 3 -18.47 -16.90 5.96
N LEU A 4 -18.68 -17.94 5.15
CA LEU A 4 -18.72 -17.83 3.67
C LEU A 4 -19.94 -17.03 3.17
N LYS A 5 -21.08 -17.08 3.89
CA LYS A 5 -22.26 -16.27 3.56
C LYS A 5 -22.07 -14.79 3.92
N GLN A 6 -21.27 -14.48 4.95
CA GLN A 6 -20.92 -13.11 5.31
C GLN A 6 -20.02 -12.45 4.26
N LEU A 7 -19.12 -13.21 3.62
CA LEU A 7 -18.26 -12.75 2.52
C LEU A 7 -19.04 -12.41 1.24
N GLN A 8 -20.28 -12.89 1.10
CA GLN A 8 -21.14 -12.59 -0.06
C GLN A 8 -21.94 -11.30 0.07
N SER A 9 -21.94 -10.64 1.24
CA SER A 9 -22.64 -9.37 1.40
C SER A 9 -21.93 -8.27 0.58
N LEU A 10 -22.72 -7.39 -0.02
CA LEU A 10 -22.21 -6.25 -0.79
C LEU A 10 -21.23 -5.41 0.02
N HIS A 11 -21.55 -5.23 1.32
CA HIS A 11 -20.70 -4.53 2.28
C HIS A 11 -19.31 -5.16 2.38
N THR A 12 -19.24 -6.48 2.66
CA THR A 12 -17.95 -7.17 2.83
C THR A 12 -17.11 -7.10 1.56
N LYS A 13 -17.75 -7.24 0.38
CA LYS A 13 -17.07 -7.11 -0.91
C LYS A 13 -16.49 -5.71 -1.10
N LEU A 14 -17.24 -4.65 -0.80
CA LEU A 14 -16.76 -3.27 -0.90
C LEU A 14 -15.58 -3.01 0.04
N VAL A 15 -15.69 -3.42 1.32
CA VAL A 15 -14.59 -3.25 2.29
C VAL A 15 -13.34 -4.00 1.84
N ILE A 16 -13.47 -5.25 1.37
CA ILE A 16 -12.33 -6.03 0.86
C ILE A 16 -11.68 -5.32 -0.33
N VAL A 17 -12.47 -4.81 -1.29
CA VAL A 17 -11.93 -4.10 -2.45
C VAL A 17 -11.17 -2.85 -2.04
N TYR A 18 -11.70 -2.03 -1.12
CA TYR A 18 -11.01 -0.84 -0.61
C TYR A 18 -9.74 -1.18 0.14
N VAL A 19 -9.77 -2.20 1.02
CA VAL A 19 -8.59 -2.66 1.75
C VAL A 19 -7.51 -3.14 0.78
N LEU A 20 -7.87 -3.97 -0.22
CA LEU A 20 -6.93 -4.45 -1.23
C LEU A 20 -6.34 -3.30 -2.06
N LEU A 21 -7.16 -2.33 -2.47
CA LEU A 21 -6.72 -1.18 -3.24
C LEU A 21 -5.70 -0.35 -2.46
N ILE A 22 -5.94 -0.10 -1.17
CA ILE A 22 -5.03 0.63 -0.30
C ILE A 22 -3.72 -0.16 -0.09
N ILE A 23 -3.81 -1.47 0.17
CA ILE A 23 -2.61 -2.32 0.32
C ILE A 23 -1.77 -2.28 -0.95
N ILE A 24 -2.38 -2.49 -2.12
CA ILE A 24 -1.68 -2.47 -3.41
C ILE A 24 -1.06 -1.09 -3.66
N GLY A 25 -1.81 -0.02 -3.46
CA GLY A 25 -1.31 1.35 -3.62
C GLY A 25 -0.13 1.64 -2.71
N MET A 26 -0.23 1.30 -1.42
CA MET A 26 0.86 1.47 -0.45
C MET A 26 2.09 0.62 -0.79
N GLN A 27 1.90 -0.62 -1.27
CA GLN A 27 3.01 -1.47 -1.69
C GLN A 27 3.74 -0.89 -2.90
N ILE A 28 3.01 -0.41 -3.92
CA ILE A 28 3.61 0.21 -5.11
C ILE A 28 4.39 1.47 -4.71
N ILE A 29 3.80 2.35 -3.92
CA ILE A 29 4.44 3.58 -3.44
C ILE A 29 5.66 3.24 -2.59
N GLY A 30 5.53 2.31 -1.65
CA GLY A 30 6.60 1.88 -0.76
C GLY A 30 7.81 1.32 -1.52
N LEU A 31 7.59 0.40 -2.46
CA LEU A 31 8.65 -0.18 -3.29
C LEU A 31 9.34 0.88 -4.16
N TYR A 32 8.56 1.73 -4.82
CA TYR A 32 9.12 2.80 -5.66
C TYR A 32 9.96 3.78 -4.82
N PHE A 33 9.41 4.22 -3.70
CA PHE A 33 10.08 5.19 -2.82
C PHE A 33 11.34 4.62 -2.20
N THR A 34 11.29 3.39 -1.67
CA THR A 34 12.45 2.74 -1.06
C THR A 34 13.58 2.56 -2.08
N ASN A 35 13.28 2.06 -3.28
CA ASN A 35 14.29 1.88 -4.33
C ASN A 35 14.88 3.21 -4.81
N SER A 36 14.05 4.24 -4.95
CA SER A 36 14.50 5.58 -5.37
C SER A 36 15.39 6.21 -4.30
N LEU A 37 14.98 6.09 -3.04
CA LEU A 37 15.72 6.64 -1.91
C LEU A 37 17.04 5.90 -1.67
N GLU A 38 17.05 4.57 -1.77
CA GLU A 38 18.29 3.77 -1.69
C GLU A 38 19.30 4.25 -2.72
N LYS A 39 18.87 4.38 -3.97
CA LYS A 39 19.73 4.87 -5.03
C LYS A 39 20.28 6.27 -4.74
N GLU A 40 19.42 7.19 -4.32
CA GLU A 40 19.82 8.58 -4.02
C GLU A 40 20.79 8.67 -2.84
N LEU A 41 20.53 7.92 -1.76
CA LEU A 41 21.41 7.91 -0.59
C LEU A 41 22.76 7.30 -0.92
N LEU A 42 22.80 6.20 -1.70
CA LEU A 42 24.03 5.58 -2.15
C LEU A 42 24.82 6.49 -3.12
N ASP A 43 24.15 7.14 -4.04
CA ASP A 43 24.79 8.06 -5.00
C ASP A 43 25.35 9.28 -4.26
N ASN A 44 24.63 9.85 -3.31
CA ASN A 44 25.11 10.96 -2.48
C ASN A 44 26.30 10.54 -1.61
N PHE A 45 26.21 9.37 -0.96
CA PHE A 45 27.32 8.80 -0.19
C PHE A 45 28.58 8.64 -1.06
N LYS A 46 28.46 7.98 -2.21
CA LYS A 46 29.57 7.79 -3.15
C LYS A 46 30.16 9.11 -3.65
N LYS A 47 29.29 10.09 -3.96
CA LYS A 47 29.69 11.41 -4.41
C LYS A 47 30.51 12.14 -3.35
N ASN A 48 30.08 12.11 -2.09
CA ASN A 48 30.78 12.71 -0.97
C ASN A 48 32.18 12.10 -0.81
N ILE A 49 32.26 10.79 -0.75
CA ILE A 49 33.57 10.08 -0.62
C ILE A 49 34.48 10.37 -1.81
N THR A 50 33.93 10.35 -3.03
CA THR A 50 34.71 10.67 -4.23
C THR A 50 35.24 12.11 -4.21
N GLN A 51 34.46 13.05 -3.68
CA GLN A 51 34.89 14.44 -3.52
C GLN A 51 36.03 14.55 -2.50
N TYR A 52 35.95 13.86 -1.37
CA TYR A 52 37.04 13.81 -0.39
C TYR A 52 38.29 13.18 -0.96
N ALA A 53 38.14 12.05 -1.68
CA ALA A 53 39.23 11.38 -2.35
C ALA A 53 39.98 12.29 -3.35
N LYS A 54 39.24 13.05 -4.16
CA LYS A 54 39.82 14.02 -5.10
C LYS A 54 40.55 15.17 -4.41
N GLN A 55 39.99 15.69 -3.30
CA GLN A 55 40.67 16.72 -2.51
C GLN A 55 42.00 16.19 -1.93
N LEU A 56 41.95 14.96 -1.44
CA LEU A 56 43.12 14.30 -0.88
C LEU A 56 44.18 14.02 -1.94
N ASP A 57 43.77 13.58 -3.15
CA ASP A 57 44.64 13.38 -4.30
C ASP A 57 45.42 14.66 -4.65
N VAL A 58 44.71 15.80 -4.79
CA VAL A 58 45.34 17.10 -5.07
C VAL A 58 46.34 17.50 -3.95
N ASN A 59 46.01 17.24 -2.69
CA ASN A 59 46.89 17.63 -1.57
C ASN A 59 48.10 16.72 -1.49
N ILE A 60 47.95 15.42 -1.74
CA ILE A 60 49.10 14.49 -1.79
C ILE A 60 50.00 14.83 -2.99
N GLU A 61 49.42 15.14 -4.14
CA GLU A 61 50.20 15.62 -5.30
C GLU A 61 51.08 16.83 -4.95
N LYS A 62 50.54 17.80 -4.22
CA LYS A 62 51.29 18.98 -3.74
C LYS A 62 52.48 18.56 -2.80
N VAL A 63 52.21 17.69 -1.82
CA VAL A 63 53.27 17.17 -0.93
C VAL A 63 54.40 16.55 -1.71
N TYR A 64 54.11 15.79 -2.77
CA TYR A 64 55.15 15.17 -3.63
C TYR A 64 55.86 16.19 -4.50
N LYS A 65 55.20 17.21 -5.03
CA LYS A 65 55.85 18.28 -5.86
C LYS A 65 56.74 19.20 -5.01
N ASP A 66 56.35 19.49 -3.77
CA ASP A 66 57.18 20.31 -2.86
C ASP A 66 58.41 19.59 -2.34
N LYS A 67 58.49 18.23 -2.50
CA LYS A 67 59.66 17.42 -2.15
C LYS A 67 60.92 17.74 -2.97
N ASP A 68 60.76 18.15 -4.24
CA ASP A 68 61.90 18.61 -5.03
C ASP A 68 62.58 19.85 -4.46
N LYS A 69 61.99 20.47 -3.40
CA LYS A 69 62.50 21.62 -2.68
C LYS A 69 63.13 21.29 -1.28
N GLY A 70 63.36 19.99 -0.98
CA GLY A 70 64.15 19.60 0.22
C GLY A 70 63.36 19.17 1.47
N SER A 71 62.10 18.79 1.38
CA SER A 71 61.34 18.26 2.52
C SER A 71 61.68 16.80 2.85
N VAL A 72 62.23 16.56 4.04
CA VAL A 72 62.84 15.31 4.46
C VAL A 72 61.84 14.25 4.95
N ASN A 73 60.50 14.52 4.99
CA ASN A 73 59.54 13.63 5.65
C ASN A 73 58.17 13.48 4.96
N ALA A 74 58.15 13.10 3.66
CA ALA A 74 56.91 12.93 2.95
C ALA A 74 55.95 11.90 3.59
N GLN A 75 56.46 10.86 4.24
CA GLN A 75 55.63 9.90 4.93
C GLN A 75 54.88 10.53 6.10
N LYS A 76 55.57 11.39 6.87
CA LYS A 76 54.96 12.13 7.98
C LYS A 76 53.91 13.14 7.48
N ASP A 77 54.27 13.91 6.46
CA ASP A 77 53.38 14.93 5.88
C ASP A 77 52.10 14.30 5.32
N ILE A 78 52.23 13.15 4.64
CA ILE A 78 51.08 12.37 4.17
C ILE A 78 50.25 11.82 5.35
N GLN A 79 50.93 11.29 6.40
CA GLN A 79 50.23 10.78 7.59
C GLN A 79 49.41 11.91 8.29
N ASP A 80 50.01 13.09 8.44
CA ASP A 80 49.34 14.25 9.03
C ASP A 80 48.14 14.70 8.17
N LEU A 81 48.33 14.73 6.84
CA LEU A 81 47.27 15.03 5.91
C LEU A 81 46.13 14.02 5.98
N LEU A 82 46.41 12.70 6.01
CA LEU A 82 45.38 11.69 6.16
C LEU A 82 44.60 11.83 7.45
N ASN A 83 45.29 12.17 8.56
CA ASN A 83 44.66 12.36 9.87
C ASN A 83 43.65 13.54 9.88
N GLU A 84 43.87 14.57 9.08
CA GLU A 84 42.94 15.68 8.92
C GLU A 84 41.58 15.21 8.33
N TYR A 85 41.60 14.22 7.43
CA TYR A 85 40.40 13.63 6.81
C TYR A 85 39.81 12.48 7.64
N ALA A 86 40.54 11.91 8.58
CA ALA A 86 40.11 10.75 9.37
C ALA A 86 38.90 11.00 10.28
N ASN A 87 38.69 12.26 10.71
CA ASN A 87 37.61 12.65 11.65
C ASN A 87 36.22 12.74 11.02
N ARG A 88 36.06 12.32 9.77
CA ARG A 88 34.76 12.31 9.10
C ARG A 88 34.02 11.02 9.38
N GLN A 89 32.79 11.13 9.84
CA GLN A 89 31.97 10.03 10.34
C GLN A 89 31.74 8.91 9.28
N GLU A 90 31.74 9.28 8.00
CA GLU A 90 31.53 8.34 6.87
C GLU A 90 32.77 7.52 6.53
N ILE A 91 33.97 7.97 6.97
CA ILE A 91 35.25 7.34 6.62
C ILE A 91 35.68 6.37 7.74
N GLY A 92 35.83 5.10 7.36
CA GLY A 92 36.32 4.07 8.30
C GLY A 92 37.86 4.02 8.37
N GLU A 93 38.50 4.11 7.20
CA GLU A 93 39.95 4.11 7.08
C GLU A 93 40.40 4.76 5.78
N ILE A 94 41.47 5.51 5.80
CA ILE A 94 42.19 5.96 4.61
C ILE A 94 43.63 5.40 4.70
N ARG A 95 44.14 4.83 3.60
CA ARG A 95 45.52 4.42 3.45
C ARG A 95 46.10 5.11 2.22
N PHE A 96 47.34 5.51 2.31
CA PHE A 96 48.16 5.83 1.16
C PHE A 96 49.14 4.68 0.93
N ILE A 97 49.16 4.13 -0.27
CA ILE A 97 49.91 2.98 -0.69
C ILE A 97 50.81 3.44 -1.84
N ASP A 98 52.09 3.21 -1.78
CA ASP A 98 53.01 3.63 -2.82
C ASP A 98 52.94 2.75 -4.08
N LYS A 99 53.69 3.12 -5.11
CA LYS A 99 53.77 2.37 -6.38
C LYS A 99 54.24 0.92 -6.23
N ASP A 100 55.00 0.61 -5.14
CA ASP A 100 55.55 -0.71 -4.84
C ASP A 100 54.59 -1.55 -3.97
N GLN A 101 53.36 -1.04 -3.77
CA GLN A 101 52.29 -1.62 -2.95
C GLN A 101 52.60 -1.62 -1.46
N ILE A 102 53.42 -0.69 -0.96
CA ILE A 102 53.77 -0.57 0.45
C ILE A 102 52.86 0.49 1.12
N ILE A 103 52.29 0.19 2.26
CA ILE A 103 51.50 1.16 3.05
C ILE A 103 52.44 2.22 3.62
N MET A 104 52.28 3.46 3.14
CA MET A 104 53.03 4.60 3.62
C MET A 104 52.40 5.27 4.85
N ALA A 105 51.06 5.31 4.87
CA ALA A 105 50.26 5.97 5.91
C ALA A 105 48.90 5.32 6.08
N THR A 106 48.32 5.38 7.28
CA THR A 106 46.97 4.91 7.57
C THR A 106 46.31 5.74 8.68
N THR A 107 45.03 6.01 8.56
CA THR A 107 44.27 6.73 9.59
C THR A 107 43.84 5.84 10.75
N LYS A 108 43.71 4.54 10.54
CA LYS A 108 43.23 3.59 11.55
C LYS A 108 44.33 3.17 12.47
N GLN A 109 44.19 3.50 13.76
CA GLN A 109 45.24 3.27 14.77
C GLN A 109 45.59 1.78 14.93
N SER A 110 44.60 0.87 14.83
CA SER A 110 44.84 -0.59 14.87
C SER A 110 45.70 -1.09 13.72
N ASN A 111 45.73 -0.35 12.60
CA ASN A 111 46.44 -0.74 11.37
C ASN A 111 47.81 -0.03 11.20
N ARG A 112 48.23 0.77 12.17
CA ARG A 112 49.57 1.44 12.14
C ARG A 112 50.70 0.45 12.06
N GLY A 113 50.52 -0.75 12.63
CA GLY A 113 51.53 -1.83 12.52
C GLY A 113 51.68 -2.38 11.09
N LEU A 114 50.78 -2.02 10.16
CA LEU A 114 50.89 -2.42 8.75
C LEU A 114 51.70 -1.42 7.91
N ILE A 115 52.11 -0.29 8.47
CA ILE A 115 52.97 0.69 7.78
C ILE A 115 54.28 0.01 7.42
N ASN A 116 54.78 0.26 6.24
CA ASN A 116 55.95 -0.38 5.61
C ASN A 116 55.74 -1.86 5.23
N GLN A 117 54.52 -2.37 5.31
CA GLN A 117 54.21 -3.71 4.81
C GLN A 117 53.57 -3.65 3.41
N LYS A 118 53.81 -4.71 2.64
CA LYS A 118 53.26 -4.85 1.30
C LYS A 118 51.80 -5.29 1.35
N VAL A 119 50.94 -4.62 0.58
CA VAL A 119 49.53 -4.96 0.43
C VAL A 119 49.33 -5.93 -0.73
N ASN A 120 48.60 -7.00 -0.49
CA ASN A 120 48.17 -7.92 -1.52
C ASN A 120 46.65 -7.77 -1.73
N ASP A 121 46.25 -6.64 -2.33
CA ASP A 121 44.85 -6.31 -2.62
C ASP A 121 44.69 -6.09 -4.11
N GLY A 122 43.80 -6.85 -4.75
CA GLY A 122 43.56 -6.78 -6.20
C GLY A 122 43.00 -5.43 -6.67
N SER A 123 42.29 -4.70 -5.80
CA SER A 123 41.76 -3.36 -6.13
C SER A 123 42.88 -2.31 -6.19
N VAL A 124 43.81 -2.38 -5.23
CA VAL A 124 45.00 -1.53 -5.21
C VAL A 124 45.90 -1.83 -6.40
N GLN A 125 46.14 -3.11 -6.69
CA GLN A 125 46.92 -3.53 -7.85
C GLN A 125 46.33 -3.02 -9.15
N LYS A 126 45.00 -3.08 -9.30
CA LYS A 126 44.27 -2.57 -10.47
C LYS A 126 44.42 -1.05 -10.59
N ALA A 127 44.29 -0.31 -9.49
CA ALA A 127 44.43 1.15 -9.49
C ALA A 127 45.85 1.56 -9.90
N LEU A 128 46.87 0.93 -9.35
CA LEU A 128 48.27 1.24 -9.63
C LEU A 128 48.67 0.87 -11.06
N SER A 129 48.25 -0.31 -11.57
CA SER A 129 48.65 -0.81 -12.90
C SER A 129 47.92 -0.12 -14.03
N LEU A 130 46.61 0.14 -13.90
CA LEU A 130 45.81 0.78 -14.94
C LEU A 130 45.75 2.30 -14.79
N GLY A 131 46.15 2.84 -13.66
CA GLY A 131 46.06 4.27 -13.36
C GLY A 131 44.61 4.79 -13.46
N GLN A 132 43.65 3.93 -13.09
CA GLN A 132 42.21 4.24 -13.09
C GLN A 132 41.60 4.04 -11.73
N THR A 133 40.64 4.90 -11.39
CA THR A 133 39.84 4.76 -10.18
C THR A 133 38.98 3.49 -10.25
N ASN A 134 38.81 2.82 -9.12
CA ASN A 134 37.90 1.71 -9.00
C ASN A 134 37.19 1.71 -7.65
N ASP A 135 35.99 1.15 -7.60
CA ASP A 135 35.19 1.01 -6.39
C ASP A 135 34.52 -0.37 -6.33
N HIS A 136 34.33 -0.86 -5.14
CA HIS A 136 33.60 -2.10 -4.90
C HIS A 136 33.11 -2.20 -3.45
N MET A 137 32.08 -3.02 -3.24
CA MET A 137 31.59 -3.32 -1.89
C MET A 137 32.20 -4.60 -1.34
N VAL A 138 32.57 -4.57 -0.07
CA VAL A 138 33.10 -5.72 0.66
C VAL A 138 32.36 -5.89 1.99
N LEU A 139 32.17 -7.14 2.40
CA LEU A 139 31.75 -7.45 3.76
C LEU A 139 33.01 -7.68 4.60
N LYS A 140 33.26 -6.81 5.59
CA LYS A 140 34.36 -6.95 6.54
C LYS A 140 33.83 -7.30 7.91
N ASP A 141 34.60 -8.17 8.61
CA ASP A 141 34.32 -8.52 9.99
C ASP A 141 35.20 -7.64 10.92
N TYR A 142 34.49 -6.84 11.74
CA TYR A 142 35.13 -5.94 12.70
C TYR A 142 35.09 -6.49 14.14
N GLY A 143 34.78 -7.79 14.34
CA GLY A 143 34.67 -8.40 15.66
C GLY A 143 33.36 -8.13 16.39
N SER A 144 32.63 -7.06 16.00
CA SER A 144 31.26 -6.77 16.42
C SER A 144 30.19 -7.29 15.44
N GLY A 145 30.63 -7.84 14.30
CA GLY A 145 29.80 -8.36 13.22
C GLY A 145 30.33 -7.99 11.85
N LYS A 146 29.68 -8.55 10.83
CA LYS A 146 30.00 -8.24 9.43
C LYS A 146 29.36 -6.91 9.02
N GLU A 147 30.18 -5.93 8.71
CA GLU A 147 29.75 -4.63 8.20
C GLU A 147 29.95 -4.55 6.68
N ARG A 148 29.03 -3.87 6.01
CA ARG A 148 29.20 -3.53 4.59
C ARG A 148 30.07 -2.30 4.50
N VAL A 149 31.13 -2.42 3.71
CA VAL A 149 32.12 -1.38 3.50
C VAL A 149 32.22 -1.11 2.01
N TRP A 150 32.22 0.15 1.65
CA TRP A 150 32.54 0.58 0.29
C TRP A 150 33.99 0.99 0.22
N VAL A 151 34.74 0.30 -0.65
CA VAL A 151 36.15 0.56 -0.91
C VAL A 151 36.26 1.39 -2.18
N TYR A 152 37.02 2.47 -2.11
CA TYR A 152 37.27 3.35 -3.22
C TYR A 152 38.78 3.59 -3.35
N ASN A 153 39.32 3.30 -4.54
CA ASN A 153 40.73 3.47 -4.87
C ASN A 153 40.86 4.60 -5.89
N ILE A 154 41.77 5.53 -5.63
CA ILE A 154 42.15 6.60 -6.56
C ILE A 154 43.66 6.65 -6.73
N PRO A 155 44.18 6.36 -7.96
CA PRO A 155 45.59 6.44 -8.24
C PRO A 155 46.08 7.90 -8.26
N VAL A 156 47.01 8.23 -7.41
CA VAL A 156 47.66 9.55 -7.36
C VAL A 156 48.73 9.63 -8.43
N LYS A 157 48.66 10.70 -9.24
CA LYS A 157 49.59 10.91 -10.35
C LYS A 157 50.34 12.23 -10.20
N VAL A 158 51.68 12.17 -10.35
CA VAL A 158 52.52 13.34 -10.47
C VAL A 158 53.22 13.23 -11.80
N ASP A 159 53.19 14.29 -12.59
CA ASP A 159 53.77 14.38 -13.95
C ASP A 159 53.43 13.16 -14.87
N LYS A 160 52.14 12.76 -14.80
CA LYS A 160 51.56 11.61 -15.52
C LYS A 160 52.04 10.23 -15.07
N GLN A 161 52.88 10.14 -14.09
CA GLN A 161 53.32 8.86 -13.47
C GLN A 161 52.49 8.55 -12.22
N THR A 162 52.00 7.33 -12.09
CA THR A 162 51.33 6.89 -10.87
C THR A 162 52.33 6.69 -9.75
N ILE A 163 52.22 7.47 -8.70
CA ILE A 163 53.14 7.44 -7.52
C ILE A 163 52.59 6.61 -6.38
N GLY A 164 51.30 6.36 -6.35
CA GLY A 164 50.63 5.59 -5.31
C GLY A 164 49.13 5.52 -5.50
N ASP A 165 48.47 4.94 -4.55
CA ASP A 165 47.00 4.77 -4.48
C ASP A 165 46.48 5.26 -3.14
N ILE A 166 45.39 6.05 -3.19
CA ILE A 166 44.59 6.40 -2.02
C ILE A 166 43.49 5.36 -1.90
N TYR A 167 43.61 4.50 -0.93
CA TYR A 167 42.60 3.51 -0.56
C TYR A 167 41.72 4.08 0.54
N ILE A 168 40.43 4.25 0.24
CA ILE A 168 39.42 4.73 1.19
C ILE A 168 38.43 3.61 1.47
N GLU A 169 38.29 3.30 2.76
CA GLU A 169 37.31 2.39 3.28
C GLU A 169 36.23 3.17 3.99
N SER A 170 35.00 3.10 3.51
CA SER A 170 33.87 3.89 4.03
C SER A 170 32.79 2.99 4.57
N LYS A 171 32.27 3.33 5.76
CA LYS A 171 31.20 2.58 6.40
C LYS A 171 29.85 2.96 5.77
N ILE A 172 29.25 2.03 5.04
CA ILE A 172 27.96 2.24 4.37
C ILE A 172 26.78 1.80 5.26
N ASN A 173 27.06 1.23 6.43
CA ASN A 173 26.02 0.76 7.35
C ASN A 173 25.03 1.84 7.75
N ASP A 174 25.48 3.09 7.92
CA ASP A 174 24.61 4.21 8.30
C ASP A 174 23.55 4.48 7.24
N VAL A 175 23.89 4.34 5.96
CA VAL A 175 22.94 4.45 4.85
C VAL A 175 21.88 3.33 4.95
N TYR A 176 22.30 2.10 5.18
CA TYR A 176 21.37 0.98 5.35
C TYR A 176 20.53 1.08 6.63
N ASN A 177 21.07 1.62 7.71
CA ASN A 177 20.33 1.88 8.94
C ASN A 177 19.25 2.94 8.71
N GLN A 178 19.56 4.00 7.96
CA GLN A 178 18.56 5.00 7.57
C GLN A 178 17.44 4.39 6.71
N LEU A 179 17.79 3.54 5.74
CA LEU A 179 16.81 2.81 4.92
C LEU A 179 15.92 1.90 5.76
N ASN A 180 16.48 1.19 6.73
CA ASN A 180 15.72 0.34 7.65
C ASN A 180 14.74 1.16 8.50
N ASN A 181 15.16 2.32 9.02
CA ASN A 181 14.29 3.20 9.78
C ASN A 181 13.12 3.71 8.92
N ILE A 182 13.38 4.07 7.67
CA ILE A 182 12.36 4.49 6.72
C ILE A 182 11.38 3.35 6.42
N ASN A 183 11.87 2.13 6.21
CA ASN A 183 11.03 0.95 6.04
C ASN A 183 10.12 0.70 7.25
N GLN A 184 10.62 0.89 8.47
CA GLN A 184 9.79 0.80 9.69
C GLN A 184 8.69 1.86 9.69
N ILE A 185 9.00 3.11 9.30
CA ILE A 185 8.00 4.18 9.17
C ILE A 185 6.91 3.79 8.15
N PHE A 186 7.28 3.19 7.00
CA PHE A 186 6.33 2.69 6.01
C PHE A 186 5.43 1.58 6.55
N ILE A 187 5.99 0.63 7.29
CA ILE A 187 5.22 -0.47 7.91
C ILE A 187 4.20 0.10 8.90
N VAL A 188 4.63 1.01 9.78
CA VAL A 188 3.74 1.66 10.76
C VAL A 188 2.67 2.50 10.05
N GLY A 189 3.03 3.29 9.05
CA GLY A 189 2.11 4.08 8.25
C GLY A 189 1.06 3.21 7.54
N THR A 190 1.48 2.08 6.99
CA THR A 190 0.56 1.10 6.36
C THR A 190 -0.40 0.50 7.39
N ALA A 191 0.08 0.15 8.58
CA ALA A 191 -0.76 -0.39 9.64
C ALA A 191 -1.82 0.63 10.11
N ILE A 192 -1.44 1.90 10.28
CA ILE A 192 -2.35 2.99 10.61
C ILE A 192 -3.40 3.19 9.51
N SER A 193 -2.97 3.21 8.24
CA SER A 193 -3.88 3.35 7.08
C SER A 193 -4.89 2.21 7.02
N LEU A 194 -4.49 0.97 7.27
CA LEU A 194 -5.39 -0.18 7.34
C LEU A 194 -6.41 -0.04 8.48
N PHE A 195 -5.97 0.40 9.65
CA PHE A 195 -6.85 0.63 10.79
C PHE A 195 -7.93 1.69 10.48
N ILE A 196 -7.51 2.82 9.90
CA ILE A 196 -8.44 3.88 9.45
C ILE A 196 -9.42 3.33 8.40
N THR A 197 -8.95 2.53 7.45
CA THR A 197 -9.77 1.92 6.40
C THR A 197 -10.86 1.02 6.97
N VAL A 198 -10.54 0.22 7.98
CA VAL A 198 -11.53 -0.64 8.67
C VAL A 198 -12.60 0.21 9.34
N ILE A 199 -12.22 1.30 10.02
CA ILE A 199 -13.17 2.23 10.64
C ILE A 199 -14.07 2.87 9.58
N LEU A 200 -13.49 3.40 8.50
CA LEU A 200 -14.26 3.99 7.40
C LEU A 200 -15.20 2.98 6.75
N GLY A 201 -14.75 1.74 6.54
CA GLY A 201 -15.56 0.65 6.05
C GLY A 201 -16.78 0.38 6.95
N PHE A 202 -16.61 0.41 8.26
CA PHE A 202 -17.73 0.29 9.21
C PHE A 202 -18.74 1.45 9.07
N PHE A 203 -18.26 2.68 8.92
CA PHE A 203 -19.12 3.84 8.69
C PHE A 203 -19.92 3.71 7.37
N ILE A 204 -19.27 3.35 6.28
CA ILE A 204 -19.92 3.14 4.97
C ILE A 204 -20.98 2.03 5.07
N ALA A 205 -20.66 0.95 5.79
CA ALA A 205 -21.61 -0.12 6.03
C ALA A 205 -22.88 0.38 6.71
N ARG A 206 -22.74 1.21 7.71
CA ARG A 206 -23.86 1.71 8.51
C ARG A 206 -24.68 2.77 7.79
N THR A 207 -24.02 3.65 7.03
CA THR A 207 -24.66 4.81 6.38
C THR A 207 -25.26 4.47 5.01
N ILE A 208 -24.63 3.58 4.26
CA ILE A 208 -25.04 3.27 2.89
C ILE A 208 -25.60 1.86 2.76
N THR A 209 -24.83 0.85 3.17
CA THR A 209 -25.17 -0.54 2.86
C THR A 209 -26.38 -1.05 3.63
N LYS A 210 -26.51 -0.66 4.91
CA LYS A 210 -27.61 -1.12 5.75
C LYS A 210 -28.96 -0.59 5.28
N PRO A 211 -29.16 0.72 5.01
CA PRO A 211 -30.41 1.25 4.45
C PRO A 211 -30.83 0.56 3.15
N ILE A 212 -29.89 0.36 2.23
CA ILE A 212 -30.17 -0.31 0.95
C ILE A 212 -30.62 -1.77 1.16
N THR A 213 -29.96 -2.46 2.10
CA THR A 213 -30.35 -3.84 2.44
C THR A 213 -31.73 -3.89 3.07
N ASP A 214 -32.09 -2.93 3.93
CA ASP A 214 -33.40 -2.84 4.56
C ASP A 214 -34.49 -2.55 3.52
N MET A 215 -34.25 -1.65 2.55
CA MET A 215 -35.15 -1.40 1.41
C MET A 215 -35.34 -2.66 0.56
N ARG A 216 -34.26 -3.38 0.22
CA ARG A 216 -34.36 -4.66 -0.51
C ARG A 216 -35.21 -5.67 0.24
N ASN A 217 -34.98 -5.85 1.54
CA ASN A 217 -35.73 -6.80 2.32
C ASN A 217 -37.22 -6.42 2.40
N GLN A 218 -37.49 -5.13 2.53
CA GLN A 218 -38.86 -4.62 2.52
C GLN A 218 -39.56 -4.83 1.16
N THR A 219 -38.82 -4.64 0.04
CA THR A 219 -39.36 -4.94 -1.32
C THR A 219 -39.75 -6.41 -1.42
N VAL A 220 -38.96 -7.33 -0.87
CA VAL A 220 -39.27 -8.77 -0.84
C VAL A 220 -40.52 -9.05 -0.01
N GLU A 221 -40.71 -8.38 1.16
CA GLU A 221 -41.91 -8.52 1.94
C GLU A 221 -43.15 -7.93 1.24
N MET A 222 -43.02 -6.79 0.59
CA MET A 222 -44.09 -6.21 -0.24
C MET A 222 -44.51 -7.15 -1.36
N SER A 223 -43.60 -7.87 -2.00
CA SER A 223 -43.93 -8.86 -3.04
C SER A 223 -44.76 -10.03 -2.51
N LYS A 224 -44.73 -10.30 -1.21
CA LYS A 224 -45.53 -11.31 -0.52
C LYS A 224 -46.88 -10.75 0.00
N GLY A 225 -47.16 -9.47 -0.26
CA GLY A 225 -48.37 -8.81 0.19
C GLY A 225 -48.26 -8.10 1.57
N ASN A 226 -47.08 -8.07 2.17
CA ASN A 226 -46.91 -7.36 3.44
C ASN A 226 -46.41 -5.93 3.23
N TYR A 227 -47.33 -4.98 3.29
CA TYR A 227 -47.10 -3.54 3.06
C TYR A 227 -46.99 -2.72 4.35
N THR A 228 -47.07 -3.38 5.53
CA THR A 228 -47.17 -2.67 6.82
C THR A 228 -45.85 -2.17 7.38
N GLN A 229 -44.78 -2.84 7.05
CA GLN A 229 -43.44 -2.48 7.53
C GLN A 229 -42.91 -1.22 6.82
N ARG A 230 -42.06 -0.48 7.48
CA ARG A 230 -41.40 0.72 6.95
C ARG A 230 -39.88 0.62 7.07
N VAL A 231 -39.18 1.17 6.12
CA VAL A 231 -37.72 1.29 6.15
C VAL A 231 -37.34 2.39 7.13
N LYS A 232 -36.33 2.13 7.96
CA LYS A 232 -35.79 3.15 8.87
C LYS A 232 -35.02 4.21 8.09
N ILE A 233 -35.26 5.48 8.43
CA ILE A 233 -34.51 6.61 7.89
C ILE A 233 -33.27 6.79 8.74
N TYR A 234 -32.09 6.68 8.14
CA TYR A 234 -30.81 6.70 8.84
C TYR A 234 -30.10 8.06 8.80
N GLY A 235 -30.47 8.96 7.90
CA GLY A 235 -29.86 10.29 7.73
C GLY A 235 -30.76 11.23 6.95
N ASN A 236 -30.29 12.48 6.76
CA ASN A 236 -30.96 13.51 5.97
C ASN A 236 -30.22 13.75 4.62
N ASP A 237 -29.54 12.71 4.14
CA ASP A 237 -28.84 12.67 2.85
C ASP A 237 -29.75 12.03 1.77
N GLU A 238 -29.19 11.83 0.57
CA GLU A 238 -29.88 11.23 -0.57
C GLU A 238 -30.42 9.82 -0.25
N ILE A 239 -29.75 9.09 0.64
CA ILE A 239 -30.19 7.78 1.12
C ILE A 239 -31.40 7.90 2.06
N GLY A 240 -31.43 8.93 2.89
CA GLY A 240 -32.57 9.27 3.73
C GLY A 240 -33.78 9.69 2.91
N GLU A 241 -33.60 10.53 1.88
CA GLU A 241 -34.65 10.92 0.94
C GLU A 241 -35.21 9.72 0.16
N LEU A 242 -34.33 8.82 -0.28
CA LEU A 242 -34.73 7.57 -0.93
C LEU A 242 -35.58 6.68 -0.01
N ALA A 243 -35.20 6.57 1.27
CA ALA A 243 -35.98 5.82 2.26
C ALA A 243 -37.36 6.44 2.48
N LEU A 244 -37.45 7.78 2.53
CA LEU A 244 -38.74 8.49 2.61
C LEU A 244 -39.63 8.24 1.38
N ALA A 245 -39.07 8.39 0.17
CA ALA A 245 -39.77 8.12 -1.07
C ALA A 245 -40.27 6.67 -1.14
N PHE A 246 -39.46 5.72 -0.73
CA PHE A 246 -39.81 4.30 -0.65
C PHE A 246 -40.97 4.06 0.32
N ASN A 247 -40.94 4.66 1.50
CA ASN A 247 -42.01 4.55 2.50
C ASN A 247 -43.34 5.13 1.96
N ASN A 248 -43.28 6.27 1.25
CA ASN A 248 -44.42 6.87 0.61
C ASN A 248 -45.02 5.97 -0.49
N LEU A 249 -44.18 5.37 -1.33
CA LEU A 249 -44.60 4.39 -2.32
C LEU A 249 -45.27 3.18 -1.66
N SER A 250 -44.66 2.61 -0.62
CA SER A 250 -45.22 1.48 0.13
C SER A 250 -46.62 1.80 0.70
N LYS A 251 -46.82 3.04 1.23
CA LYS A 251 -48.11 3.50 1.72
C LYS A 251 -49.15 3.57 0.60
N ARG A 252 -48.80 4.17 -0.55
CA ARG A 252 -49.73 4.27 -1.70
C ARG A 252 -50.15 2.90 -2.23
N VAL A 253 -49.20 1.94 -2.30
CA VAL A 253 -49.54 0.56 -2.73
C VAL A 253 -50.44 -0.11 -1.72
N GLN A 254 -50.23 0.07 -0.43
CA GLN A 254 -51.09 -0.44 0.65
C GLN A 254 -52.54 0.12 0.53
N GLU A 255 -52.66 1.43 0.32
CA GLU A 255 -53.96 2.11 0.14
C GLU A 255 -54.70 1.61 -1.11
N ALA A 256 -53.97 1.47 -2.23
CA ALA A 256 -54.54 0.93 -3.49
C ALA A 256 -55.05 -0.51 -3.33
N GLN A 257 -54.28 -1.35 -2.63
CA GLN A 257 -54.65 -2.74 -2.35
C GLN A 257 -55.90 -2.80 -1.46
N ALA A 258 -55.93 -2.00 -0.39
CA ALA A 258 -57.07 -1.94 0.51
C ALA A 258 -58.38 -1.45 -0.21
N ASN A 259 -58.24 -0.45 -1.09
CA ASN A 259 -59.34 0.02 -1.91
C ASN A 259 -59.84 -1.09 -2.86
N THR A 260 -58.95 -1.79 -3.55
CA THR A 260 -59.30 -2.90 -4.43
C THR A 260 -60.06 -4.01 -3.69
N GLU A 261 -59.59 -4.37 -2.48
CA GLU A 261 -60.28 -5.35 -1.64
C GLU A 261 -61.63 -4.86 -1.15
N SER A 262 -61.73 -3.58 -0.81
CA SER A 262 -63.00 -2.97 -0.39
C SER A 262 -64.02 -2.97 -1.51
N GLU A 263 -63.63 -2.56 -2.71
CA GLU A 263 -64.50 -2.57 -3.92
C GLU A 263 -64.94 -4.03 -4.26
N LYS A 264 -64.01 -4.98 -4.19
CA LYS A 264 -64.35 -6.39 -4.41
C LYS A 264 -65.40 -6.87 -3.39
N ARG A 265 -65.20 -6.61 -2.09
CA ARG A 265 -66.18 -6.98 -1.04
C ARG A 265 -67.51 -6.31 -1.26
N ARG A 266 -67.52 -5.03 -1.70
CA ARG A 266 -68.75 -4.29 -1.99
C ARG A 266 -69.49 -4.94 -3.17
N LEU A 267 -68.78 -5.29 -4.24
CA LEU A 267 -69.37 -5.99 -5.39
C LEU A 267 -69.93 -7.37 -4.99
N ASP A 268 -69.16 -8.14 -4.23
CA ASP A 268 -69.60 -9.44 -3.71
C ASP A 268 -70.88 -9.31 -2.86
N SER A 269 -70.90 -8.29 -1.97
CA SER A 269 -72.06 -8.03 -1.13
C SER A 269 -73.30 -7.62 -1.96
N VAL A 270 -73.13 -6.77 -2.98
CA VAL A 270 -74.22 -6.38 -3.87
C VAL A 270 -74.75 -7.62 -4.61
N ILE A 271 -73.90 -8.41 -5.22
CA ILE A 271 -74.30 -9.62 -5.98
C ILE A 271 -74.99 -10.63 -5.09
N THR A 272 -74.54 -10.82 -3.83
CA THR A 272 -75.13 -11.77 -2.88
C THR A 272 -76.51 -11.34 -2.39
N HIS A 273 -76.76 -10.01 -2.19
CA HIS A 273 -78.03 -9.51 -1.64
C HIS A 273 -79.00 -8.98 -2.69
N MET A 274 -78.72 -9.14 -4.01
CA MET A 274 -79.67 -8.78 -5.08
C MET A 274 -80.90 -9.67 -5.03
N SER A 275 -82.06 -9.05 -5.26
CA SER A 275 -83.38 -9.76 -5.37
C SER A 275 -83.52 -10.54 -6.64
N ASP A 276 -82.72 -10.16 -7.69
CA ASP A 276 -82.68 -10.85 -8.99
C ASP A 276 -81.66 -11.94 -9.05
N GLY A 277 -81.95 -13.07 -9.70
CA GLY A 277 -81.04 -14.16 -9.97
C GLY A 277 -80.00 -13.78 -11.03
N ILE A 278 -78.72 -13.80 -10.73
CA ILE A 278 -77.63 -13.54 -11.67
C ILE A 278 -76.91 -14.85 -11.97
N LEU A 279 -76.76 -15.16 -13.28
CA LEU A 279 -75.92 -16.22 -13.80
C LEU A 279 -74.92 -15.62 -14.81
N ALA A 280 -73.64 -15.91 -14.64
CA ALA A 280 -72.60 -15.57 -15.61
C ALA A 280 -71.91 -16.83 -16.11
N THR A 281 -71.75 -16.91 -17.42
CA THR A 281 -71.16 -18.08 -18.10
C THR A 281 -69.86 -17.73 -18.81
N ASP A 282 -69.00 -18.71 -18.97
CA ASP A 282 -67.82 -18.59 -19.85
C ASP A 282 -68.22 -18.72 -21.31
N ARG A 283 -67.27 -18.54 -22.25
CA ARG A 283 -67.48 -18.63 -23.69
C ARG A 283 -67.99 -20.03 -24.15
N ARG A 284 -67.91 -21.02 -23.28
CA ARG A 284 -68.35 -22.42 -23.56
C ARG A 284 -69.72 -22.72 -22.95
N GLY A 285 -70.37 -21.69 -22.36
CA GLY A 285 -71.69 -21.84 -21.75
C GLY A 285 -71.65 -22.44 -20.34
N ARG A 286 -70.50 -22.62 -19.71
CA ARG A 286 -70.38 -23.14 -18.34
C ARG A 286 -70.60 -21.99 -17.34
N VAL A 287 -71.43 -22.25 -16.33
CA VAL A 287 -71.71 -21.24 -15.29
C VAL A 287 -70.45 -21.04 -14.43
N ARG A 288 -70.03 -19.78 -14.33
CA ARG A 288 -68.87 -19.36 -13.51
C ARG A 288 -69.28 -18.61 -12.25
N ILE A 289 -70.40 -17.88 -12.34
CA ILE A 289 -70.91 -17.13 -11.21
C ILE A 289 -72.44 -17.38 -11.14
N ALA A 290 -72.94 -17.72 -9.96
CA ALA A 290 -74.33 -17.78 -9.63
C ALA A 290 -74.53 -17.13 -8.26
N ASN A 291 -75.43 -16.15 -8.14
CA ASN A 291 -75.78 -15.60 -6.82
C ASN A 291 -76.79 -16.50 -6.09
N ASP A 292 -76.94 -16.31 -4.80
CA ASP A 292 -77.81 -17.13 -3.94
C ASP A 292 -79.27 -17.07 -4.41
N MET A 293 -79.71 -15.96 -5.02
CA MET A 293 -81.08 -15.80 -5.52
C MET A 293 -81.32 -16.63 -6.78
N ALA A 294 -80.34 -16.67 -7.71
CA ALA A 294 -80.41 -17.54 -8.90
C ALA A 294 -80.47 -19.02 -8.50
N LEU A 295 -79.66 -19.46 -7.52
CA LEU A 295 -79.68 -20.83 -7.00
C LEU A 295 -81.06 -21.18 -6.36
N LYS A 296 -81.64 -20.24 -5.58
CA LYS A 296 -83.00 -20.41 -5.01
C LYS A 296 -84.08 -20.48 -6.07
N MET A 297 -84.03 -19.62 -7.06
CA MET A 297 -85.04 -19.57 -8.18
C MET A 297 -84.98 -20.87 -9.02
N LEU A 298 -83.80 -21.43 -9.21
CA LEU A 298 -83.58 -22.68 -9.95
C LEU A 298 -83.73 -23.95 -9.12
N GLY A 299 -83.73 -23.84 -7.80
CA GLY A 299 -83.81 -25.01 -6.91
C GLY A 299 -82.59 -25.87 -6.95
N LEU A 300 -81.44 -25.26 -7.27
CA LEU A 300 -80.18 -26.00 -7.44
C LEU A 300 -79.17 -25.67 -6.33
N ALA A 301 -78.33 -26.65 -5.98
CA ALA A 301 -77.19 -26.38 -5.06
C ALA A 301 -76.02 -25.78 -5.85
N LYS A 302 -75.17 -24.98 -5.16
CA LYS A 302 -74.05 -24.28 -5.78
C LYS A 302 -73.03 -25.21 -6.45
N GLU A 303 -72.87 -26.41 -5.83
CA GLU A 303 -71.99 -27.47 -6.31
C GLU A 303 -72.45 -28.10 -7.60
N ASP A 304 -73.77 -28.05 -7.89
CA ASP A 304 -74.37 -28.62 -9.10
C ASP A 304 -74.33 -27.69 -10.31
N VAL A 305 -74.07 -26.38 -10.08
CA VAL A 305 -74.20 -25.31 -11.09
C VAL A 305 -72.86 -24.78 -11.56
N ILE A 306 -71.85 -24.72 -10.66
CA ILE A 306 -70.54 -24.17 -10.95
C ILE A 306 -69.60 -25.29 -11.37
N GLY A 307 -69.26 -25.32 -12.68
CA GLY A 307 -68.39 -26.36 -13.25
C GLY A 307 -67.31 -25.79 -14.21
#